data_216bdab024755800d56c860005605860
#
_entry.id   216bdab024755800d56c860005605860
#
_cell.length_a   1.000
_cell.length_b   1.000
_cell.length_c   1.000
_cell.angle_alpha   90.00
_cell.angle_beta   90.00
_cell.angle_gamma   90.00
#
_symmetry.space_group_name_H-M   'P 1'
#
loop_
_entity.id
_entity.type
_entity.pdbx_description
1 polymer ?
#
loop_
_entity_poly.entity_id
_entity_poly.type
_entity_poly.pdbx_seq_one_letter_code
_entity_poly.pdbx_strand_id
1 'polypeptide(L)'
;MITFTIDEITACLKDTQTGDIVETEIVRIRRKSFLSKFNERTGWYVNWSKFPEAVEVYALVLKGTMDIQGLVAIEPDNDSQAVHIHWACTAPHNNIWENGTKKYSGVGGHLFAIAGNKSVEYGFGGFVYAEAMDAEILQHYQRNFGAELFPYGLTPHPYRFIIDENNMKKITEVYSYDDSDEEI
;
A
#
# COMPACT_ATOMS: atom_id res chain seq x y z
N MET A 1 -1.53 -6.08 6.84
CA MET A 1 -0.28 -5.77 7.60
C MET A 1 0.65 -4.92 6.75
N ILE A 2 1.27 -3.94 7.32
CA ILE A 2 2.21 -3.02 6.65
C ILE A 2 3.63 -3.35 7.07
N THR A 3 4.54 -3.52 6.10
CA THR A 3 5.91 -4.03 6.30
C THR A 3 7.01 -3.03 5.95
N PHE A 4 6.66 -1.77 5.66
CA PHE A 4 7.59 -0.74 5.20
C PHE A 4 7.33 0.59 5.91
N THR A 5 8.31 1.48 5.88
CA THR A 5 8.17 2.89 6.27
C THR A 5 8.08 3.78 5.02
N ILE A 6 7.46 4.94 5.17
CA ILE A 6 7.47 5.96 4.11
C ILE A 6 8.87 6.57 4.04
N ASP A 7 9.42 6.60 2.87
CA ASP A 7 10.79 7.03 2.62
C ASP A 7 10.88 8.43 1.99
N GLU A 8 10.02 8.71 1.03
CA GLU A 8 10.02 10.00 0.32
C GLU A 8 8.59 10.43 0.04
N ILE A 9 8.30 11.70 0.26
CA ILE A 9 7.02 12.32 -0.10
C ILE A 9 7.20 12.96 -1.47
N THR A 10 6.73 12.27 -2.51
CA THR A 10 6.91 12.66 -3.92
C THR A 10 5.70 12.28 -4.74
N ALA A 11 5.35 13.11 -5.71
CA ALA A 11 4.19 12.87 -6.58
C ALA A 11 4.34 11.61 -7.43
N CYS A 12 5.55 11.30 -7.87
CA CYS A 12 5.88 10.10 -8.66
C CYS A 12 7.03 9.36 -7.99
N LEU A 13 7.33 8.15 -8.47
CA LEU A 13 8.52 7.44 -8.01
C LEU A 13 9.79 8.15 -8.47
N LYS A 14 10.86 7.98 -7.69
CA LYS A 14 12.17 8.51 -8.01
C LYS A 14 13.19 7.38 -8.04
N ASP A 15 13.88 7.25 -9.16
CA ASP A 15 15.02 6.35 -9.27
C ASP A 15 16.14 6.84 -8.34
N THR A 16 16.56 5.97 -7.42
CA THR A 16 17.53 6.36 -6.38
C THR A 16 18.95 6.48 -6.88
N GLN A 17 19.26 5.94 -8.05
CA GLN A 17 20.60 6.01 -8.66
C GLN A 17 20.75 7.25 -9.57
N THR A 18 19.74 7.51 -10.41
CA THR A 18 19.78 8.61 -11.39
C THR A 18 19.12 9.88 -10.87
N GLY A 19 18.19 9.77 -9.93
CA GLY A 19 17.35 10.88 -9.47
C GLY A 19 16.19 11.20 -10.41
N ASP A 20 16.00 10.42 -11.48
CA ASP A 20 14.93 10.61 -12.44
C ASP A 20 13.56 10.32 -11.81
N ILE A 21 12.58 11.12 -12.22
CA ILE A 21 11.19 10.93 -11.84
C ILE A 21 10.53 9.97 -12.82
N VAL A 22 9.83 8.97 -12.29
CA VAL A 22 9.20 7.90 -13.07
C VAL A 22 7.71 7.85 -12.77
N GLU A 23 6.90 8.01 -13.81
CA GLU A 23 5.44 7.91 -13.71
C GLU A 23 4.98 6.48 -13.45
N THR A 24 3.88 6.36 -12.74
CA THR A 24 3.27 5.07 -12.36
C THR A 24 1.80 5.01 -12.74
N GLU A 25 1.32 3.80 -12.83
CA GLU A 25 -0.10 3.48 -12.94
C GLU A 25 -0.46 2.32 -12.02
N ILE A 26 -1.75 2.15 -11.75
CA ILE A 26 -2.24 1.01 -10.98
C ILE A 26 -2.94 0.00 -11.88
N VAL A 27 -2.75 -1.28 -11.56
CA VAL A 27 -3.40 -2.40 -12.25
C VAL A 27 -4.09 -3.28 -11.20
N ARG A 28 -5.38 -3.57 -11.38
CA ARG A 28 -6.08 -4.53 -10.55
C ARG A 28 -5.76 -5.95 -10.99
N ILE A 29 -5.30 -6.80 -10.05
CA ILE A 29 -4.95 -8.19 -10.35
C ILE A 29 -6.01 -9.13 -9.78
N ARG A 30 -6.81 -9.74 -10.65
CA ARG A 30 -7.85 -10.73 -10.29
C ARG A 30 -7.37 -12.17 -10.46
N ARG A 31 -6.44 -12.42 -11.39
CA ARG A 31 -6.00 -13.75 -11.76
C ARG A 31 -5.12 -14.38 -10.67
N LYS A 32 -5.66 -15.36 -9.93
CA LYS A 32 -4.94 -16.07 -8.86
C LYS A 32 -3.66 -16.76 -9.34
N SER A 33 -3.64 -17.29 -10.58
CA SER A 33 -2.43 -17.90 -11.17
C SER A 33 -1.31 -16.87 -11.40
N PHE A 34 -1.66 -15.61 -11.68
CA PHE A 34 -0.67 -14.54 -11.77
C PHE A 34 -0.18 -14.15 -10.36
N LEU A 35 -1.10 -13.98 -9.40
CA LEU A 35 -0.77 -13.66 -8.01
C LEU A 35 0.09 -14.73 -7.32
N SER A 36 0.02 -15.99 -7.74
CA SER A 36 0.83 -17.08 -7.14
C SER A 36 2.35 -16.91 -7.33
N LYS A 37 2.77 -16.06 -8.27
CA LYS A 37 4.18 -15.71 -8.49
C LYS A 37 4.73 -14.84 -7.35
N PHE A 38 3.86 -14.15 -6.61
CA PHE A 38 4.21 -13.26 -5.52
C PHE A 38 3.96 -13.99 -4.19
N ASN A 39 5.02 -14.43 -3.56
CA ASN A 39 4.97 -15.24 -2.34
C ASN A 39 6.25 -15.08 -1.51
N GLU A 40 6.33 -15.74 -0.37
CA GLU A 40 7.44 -15.65 0.56
C GLU A 40 8.78 -16.02 -0.09
N ARG A 41 8.78 -17.02 -1.00
CA ARG A 41 10.00 -17.49 -1.68
C ARG A 41 10.52 -16.48 -2.70
N THR A 42 9.65 -15.61 -3.17
CA THR A 42 9.99 -14.56 -4.15
C THR A 42 10.13 -13.18 -3.50
N GLY A 43 10.20 -13.11 -2.15
CA GLY A 43 10.43 -11.87 -1.40
C GLY A 43 9.18 -11.01 -1.18
N TRP A 44 7.97 -11.57 -1.33
CA TRP A 44 6.72 -10.83 -1.20
C TRP A 44 5.96 -11.08 0.11
N TYR A 45 6.64 -11.57 1.15
CA TYR A 45 6.18 -11.79 2.52
C TYR A 45 5.08 -12.83 2.67
N VAL A 46 4.04 -12.85 1.82
CA VAL A 46 2.90 -13.75 1.88
C VAL A 46 2.55 -14.27 0.48
N ASN A 47 1.78 -15.34 0.42
CA ASN A 47 1.26 -15.83 -0.86
C ASN A 47 0.02 -15.04 -1.28
N TRP A 48 0.20 -14.11 -2.20
CA TRP A 48 -0.84 -13.17 -2.67
C TRP A 48 -2.03 -13.86 -3.33
N SER A 49 -1.87 -15.08 -3.86
CA SER A 49 -2.98 -15.84 -4.43
C SER A 49 -3.94 -16.40 -3.38
N LYS A 50 -3.60 -16.34 -2.10
CA LYS A 50 -4.38 -16.89 -0.99
C LYS A 50 -5.37 -15.91 -0.37
N PHE A 51 -5.33 -14.63 -0.73
CA PHE A 51 -6.33 -13.69 -0.27
C PHE A 51 -7.74 -14.13 -0.71
N PRO A 52 -8.77 -13.95 0.14
CA PRO A 52 -10.17 -14.21 -0.23
C PRO A 52 -10.61 -13.42 -1.47
N GLU A 53 -11.72 -13.81 -2.09
CA GLU A 53 -12.26 -13.10 -3.27
C GLU A 53 -12.74 -11.68 -2.95
N ALA A 54 -13.16 -11.43 -1.71
CA ALA A 54 -13.56 -10.09 -1.26
C ALA A 54 -12.38 -9.11 -1.18
N VAL A 55 -11.14 -9.63 -1.10
CA VAL A 55 -9.92 -8.82 -1.04
C VAL A 55 -9.46 -8.50 -2.46
N GLU A 56 -9.39 -7.22 -2.75
CA GLU A 56 -8.90 -6.71 -4.02
C GLU A 56 -7.40 -6.48 -3.96
N VAL A 57 -6.68 -6.91 -4.99
CA VAL A 57 -5.23 -6.71 -5.08
C VAL A 57 -4.91 -5.72 -6.19
N TYR A 58 -4.20 -4.67 -5.83
CA TYR A 58 -3.69 -3.66 -6.76
C TYR A 58 -2.17 -3.70 -6.80
N ALA A 59 -1.62 -3.61 -8.01
CA ALA A 59 -0.20 -3.43 -8.25
C ALA A 59 0.08 -1.98 -8.65
N LEU A 60 1.08 -1.37 -8.03
CA LEU A 60 1.71 -0.15 -8.53
C LEU A 60 2.78 -0.57 -9.54
N VAL A 61 2.65 -0.15 -10.78
CA VAL A 61 3.59 -0.48 -11.87
C VAL A 61 4.19 0.79 -12.48
N LEU A 62 5.34 0.65 -13.15
CA LEU A 62 5.84 1.74 -13.97
C LEU A 62 4.92 1.92 -15.18
N LYS A 63 4.56 3.16 -15.48
CA LYS A 63 3.61 3.51 -16.53
C LYS A 63 3.94 2.84 -17.87
N GLY A 64 2.93 2.22 -18.48
CA GLY A 64 3.07 1.49 -19.75
C GLY A 64 3.82 0.16 -19.64
N THR A 65 4.01 -0.38 -18.44
CA THR A 65 4.72 -1.64 -18.22
C THR A 65 4.00 -2.53 -17.20
N MET A 66 4.47 -3.78 -17.05
CA MET A 66 4.10 -4.66 -15.94
C MET A 66 5.24 -4.82 -14.90
N ASP A 67 6.12 -3.81 -14.81
CA ASP A 67 7.19 -3.79 -13.80
C ASP A 67 6.62 -3.34 -12.45
N ILE A 68 6.28 -4.31 -11.61
CA ILE A 68 5.58 -4.10 -10.34
C ILE A 68 6.55 -3.55 -9.30
N GLN A 69 6.19 -2.39 -8.72
CA GLN A 69 6.96 -1.70 -7.70
C GLN A 69 6.46 -1.98 -6.28
N GLY A 70 5.19 -2.33 -6.14
CA GLY A 70 4.56 -2.70 -4.88
C GLY A 70 3.19 -3.30 -5.09
N LEU A 71 2.69 -3.98 -4.06
CA LEU A 71 1.35 -4.58 -4.03
C LEU A 71 0.60 -4.12 -2.78
N VAL A 72 -0.70 -3.89 -2.93
CA VAL A 72 -1.63 -3.64 -1.84
C VAL A 72 -2.87 -4.50 -1.99
N ALA A 73 -3.24 -5.19 -0.90
CA ALA A 73 -4.45 -6.00 -0.78
C ALA A 73 -5.43 -5.27 0.14
N ILE A 74 -6.58 -4.89 -0.39
CA ILE A 74 -7.58 -4.08 0.30
C ILE A 74 -8.95 -4.76 0.30
N GLU A 75 -9.76 -4.45 1.29
CA GLU A 75 -11.15 -4.89 1.38
C GLU A 75 -12.03 -3.73 1.87
N PRO A 76 -13.16 -3.44 1.20
CA PRO A 76 -14.13 -2.48 1.71
C PRO A 76 -14.85 -3.07 2.93
N ASP A 77 -14.68 -2.44 4.09
CA ASP A 77 -15.36 -2.80 5.33
C ASP A 77 -16.57 -1.89 5.54
N ASN A 78 -17.74 -2.38 5.15
CA ASN A 78 -18.99 -1.64 5.26
C ASN A 78 -19.42 -1.39 6.70
N ASP A 79 -19.06 -2.26 7.64
CA ASP A 79 -19.42 -2.11 9.05
C ASP A 79 -18.60 -0.99 9.70
N SER A 80 -17.33 -0.89 9.36
CA SER A 80 -16.43 0.17 9.85
C SER A 80 -16.46 1.43 8.98
N GLN A 81 -17.15 1.41 7.83
CA GLN A 81 -17.14 2.49 6.82
C GLN A 81 -15.71 2.94 6.46
N ALA A 82 -14.83 1.98 6.23
CA ALA A 82 -13.41 2.19 5.94
C ALA A 82 -12.88 1.12 4.99
N VAL A 83 -11.71 1.36 4.41
CA VAL A 83 -10.96 0.33 3.69
C VAL A 83 -9.97 -0.34 4.63
N HIS A 84 -10.02 -1.65 4.71
CA HIS A 84 -9.01 -2.45 5.40
C HIS A 84 -7.86 -2.79 4.46
N ILE A 85 -6.64 -2.41 4.81
CA ILE A 85 -5.43 -2.91 4.14
C ILE A 85 -5.03 -4.23 4.79
N HIS A 86 -5.34 -5.35 4.16
CA HIS A 86 -4.92 -6.68 4.62
C HIS A 86 -3.41 -6.86 4.57
N TRP A 87 -2.79 -6.41 3.47
CA TRP A 87 -1.34 -6.44 3.29
C TRP A 87 -0.90 -5.36 2.31
N ALA A 88 0.25 -4.75 2.58
CA ALA A 88 0.94 -3.90 1.63
C ALA A 88 2.45 -4.11 1.78
N CYS A 89 3.14 -4.24 0.66
CA CYS A 89 4.59 -4.32 0.62
C CYS A 89 5.15 -3.74 -0.67
N THR A 90 6.37 -3.25 -0.58
CA THR A 90 7.16 -2.86 -1.75
C THR A 90 7.74 -4.10 -2.42
N ALA A 91 8.04 -4.01 -3.72
CA ALA A 91 8.73 -5.08 -4.43
C ALA A 91 10.11 -5.37 -3.79
N PRO A 92 10.63 -6.60 -3.90
CA PRO A 92 11.91 -6.96 -3.29
C PRO A 92 13.05 -5.99 -3.63
N HIS A 93 13.15 -5.53 -4.89
CA HIS A 93 14.18 -4.58 -5.31
C HIS A 93 14.02 -3.15 -4.75
N ASN A 94 12.89 -2.87 -4.09
CA ASN A 94 12.63 -1.63 -3.36
C ASN A 94 12.65 -1.83 -1.85
N ASN A 95 12.98 -3.04 -1.38
CA ASN A 95 13.08 -3.35 0.05
C ASN A 95 14.52 -3.17 0.54
N ILE A 96 14.74 -2.04 1.25
CA ILE A 96 16.07 -1.71 1.78
C ILE A 96 16.57 -2.70 2.84
N TRP A 97 15.64 -3.32 3.59
CA TRP A 97 15.99 -4.27 4.66
C TRP A 97 16.56 -5.57 4.11
N GLU A 98 16.11 -6.00 2.92
CA GLU A 98 16.60 -7.22 2.30
C GLU A 98 17.84 -6.98 1.42
N ASN A 99 17.90 -5.84 0.74
CA ASN A 99 18.91 -5.61 -0.30
C ASN A 99 19.93 -4.52 0.06
N GLY A 100 19.77 -3.84 1.22
CA GLY A 100 20.62 -2.71 1.61
C GLY A 100 20.46 -1.45 0.74
N THR A 101 19.78 -1.57 -0.40
CA THR A 101 19.48 -0.48 -1.33
C THR A 101 18.07 -0.65 -1.87
N LYS A 102 17.49 0.41 -2.41
CA LYS A 102 16.23 0.37 -3.15
C LYS A 102 16.40 1.01 -4.53
N LYS A 103 15.67 0.50 -5.49
CA LYS A 103 15.69 1.05 -6.85
C LYS A 103 14.87 2.32 -6.96
N TYR A 104 13.67 2.32 -6.38
CA TYR A 104 12.77 3.48 -6.38
C TYR A 104 12.36 3.86 -4.97
N SER A 105 12.29 5.17 -4.70
CA SER A 105 11.64 5.75 -3.51
C SER A 105 10.22 6.20 -3.83
N GLY A 106 9.40 6.38 -2.78
CA GLY A 106 8.01 6.83 -2.89
C GLY A 106 6.97 5.72 -3.00
N VAL A 107 7.37 4.47 -3.18
CA VAL A 107 6.44 3.33 -3.40
C VAL A 107 5.42 3.20 -2.27
N GLY A 108 5.86 3.21 -1.02
CA GLY A 108 4.98 3.00 0.13
C GLY A 108 3.86 4.03 0.24
N GLY A 109 4.17 5.30 -0.02
CA GLY A 109 3.17 6.36 -0.03
C GLY A 109 2.09 6.19 -1.10
N HIS A 110 2.49 5.75 -2.30
CA HIS A 110 1.54 5.44 -3.36
C HIS A 110 0.59 4.29 -3.00
N LEU A 111 1.06 3.25 -2.29
CA LEU A 111 0.19 2.15 -1.85
C LEU A 111 -0.90 2.64 -0.87
N PHE A 112 -0.58 3.58 0.01
CA PHE A 112 -1.58 4.22 0.87
C PHE A 112 -2.54 5.12 0.09
N ALA A 113 -2.03 5.88 -0.89
CA ALA A 113 -2.88 6.70 -1.74
C ALA A 113 -3.88 5.87 -2.55
N ILE A 114 -3.48 4.69 -3.04
CA ILE A 114 -4.39 3.73 -3.68
C ILE A 114 -5.52 3.34 -2.73
N ALA A 115 -5.20 2.91 -1.51
CA ALA A 115 -6.20 2.52 -0.53
C ALA A 115 -7.14 3.69 -0.17
N GLY A 116 -6.60 4.89 0.00
CA GLY A 116 -7.38 6.10 0.29
C GLY A 116 -8.33 6.49 -0.83
N ASN A 117 -7.86 6.48 -2.09
CA ASN A 117 -8.72 6.78 -3.25
C ASN A 117 -9.82 5.73 -3.41
N LYS A 118 -9.51 4.43 -3.21
CA LYS A 118 -10.53 3.37 -3.22
C LYS A 118 -11.54 3.54 -2.08
N SER A 119 -11.11 3.99 -0.90
CA SER A 119 -12.02 4.34 0.19
C SER A 119 -13.01 5.45 -0.19
N VAL A 120 -12.54 6.47 -0.90
CA VAL A 120 -13.42 7.53 -1.44
C VAL A 120 -14.39 6.96 -2.48
N GLU A 121 -13.92 6.12 -3.41
CA GLU A 121 -14.75 5.47 -4.43
C GLU A 121 -15.85 4.59 -3.82
N TYR A 122 -15.57 3.89 -2.70
CA TYR A 122 -16.57 3.10 -1.96
C TYR A 122 -17.52 3.94 -1.11
N GLY A 123 -17.32 5.27 -1.04
CA GLY A 123 -18.15 6.18 -0.26
C GLY A 123 -17.76 6.27 1.21
N PHE A 124 -16.57 5.82 1.60
CA PHE A 124 -16.07 5.84 2.97
C PHE A 124 -15.24 7.09 3.29
N GLY A 125 -15.22 8.11 2.42
CA GLY A 125 -14.60 9.40 2.67
C GLY A 125 -13.07 9.39 2.79
N GLY A 126 -12.40 8.27 2.51
CA GLY A 126 -10.95 8.17 2.63
C GLY A 126 -10.46 7.46 3.90
N PHE A 127 -11.36 7.02 4.79
CA PHE A 127 -10.97 6.25 5.98
C PHE A 127 -10.30 4.93 5.60
N VAL A 128 -9.13 4.70 6.15
CA VAL A 128 -8.33 3.48 5.92
C VAL A 128 -7.79 2.98 7.25
N TYR A 129 -7.83 1.66 7.47
CA TYR A 129 -7.16 1.06 8.62
C TYR A 129 -6.29 -0.12 8.21
N ALA A 130 -5.27 -0.38 9.03
CA ALA A 130 -4.30 -1.46 8.81
C ALA A 130 -3.65 -1.89 10.12
N GLU A 131 -2.86 -2.95 10.05
CA GLU A 131 -1.95 -3.37 11.11
C GLU A 131 -0.50 -3.10 10.69
N ALA A 132 0.24 -2.36 11.52
CA ALA A 132 1.69 -2.27 11.38
C ALA A 132 2.33 -3.59 11.82
N MET A 133 3.44 -3.98 11.21
CA MET A 133 4.16 -5.20 11.57
C MET A 133 4.72 -5.13 12.99
N ASP A 134 5.15 -3.95 13.42
CA ASP A 134 5.72 -3.67 14.72
C ASP A 134 5.43 -2.24 15.23
N ALA A 135 5.90 -1.94 16.44
CA ALA A 135 5.70 -0.65 17.08
C ALA A 135 6.48 0.49 16.39
N GLU A 136 7.62 0.20 15.78
CA GLU A 136 8.45 1.21 15.10
C GLU A 136 7.75 1.70 13.85
N ILE A 137 7.20 0.78 13.05
CA ILE A 137 6.39 1.10 11.87
C ILE A 137 5.14 1.88 12.28
N LEU A 138 4.43 1.47 13.35
CA LEU A 138 3.28 2.21 13.84
C LEU A 138 3.64 3.66 14.21
N GLN A 139 4.69 3.87 14.99
CA GLN A 139 5.15 5.21 15.37
C GLN A 139 5.54 6.06 14.17
N HIS A 140 6.10 5.43 13.13
CA HIS A 140 6.41 6.10 11.89
C HIS A 140 5.15 6.63 11.21
N TYR A 141 4.07 5.83 11.13
CA TYR A 141 2.79 6.27 10.54
C TYR A 141 2.07 7.31 11.40
N GLN A 142 2.15 7.21 12.72
CA GLN A 142 1.62 8.25 13.62
C GLN A 142 2.28 9.61 13.37
N ARG A 143 3.59 9.64 13.19
CA ARG A 143 4.34 10.89 12.97
C ARG A 143 4.14 11.48 11.56
N ASN A 144 4.08 10.63 10.55
CA ASN A 144 4.12 11.08 9.16
C ASN A 144 2.74 11.17 8.50
N PHE A 145 1.81 10.32 8.90
CA PHE A 145 0.48 10.23 8.30
C PHE A 145 -0.66 10.54 9.28
N GLY A 146 -0.35 10.95 10.51
CA GLY A 146 -1.37 11.21 11.50
C GLY A 146 -2.20 9.97 11.87
N ALA A 147 -1.60 8.77 11.74
CA ALA A 147 -2.27 7.54 12.09
C ALA A 147 -2.62 7.51 13.57
N GLU A 148 -3.82 7.06 13.91
CA GLU A 148 -4.29 6.89 15.28
C GLU A 148 -4.36 5.41 15.62
N LEU A 149 -3.78 5.03 16.78
CA LEU A 149 -3.88 3.67 17.28
C LEU A 149 -5.32 3.35 17.67
N PHE A 150 -5.82 2.18 17.29
CA PHE A 150 -7.10 1.69 17.82
C PHE A 150 -7.05 1.59 19.34
N PRO A 151 -8.12 1.97 20.04
CA PRO A 151 -8.17 1.88 21.49
C PRO A 151 -7.90 0.45 22.00
N TYR A 152 -7.13 0.36 23.08
CA TYR A 152 -6.80 -0.92 23.71
C TYR A 152 -8.07 -1.74 24.03
N GLY A 153 -8.04 -3.02 23.68
CA GLY A 153 -9.15 -3.95 23.95
C GLY A 153 -10.24 -4.01 22.86
N LEU A 154 -10.24 -3.10 21.88
CA LEU A 154 -11.18 -3.14 20.76
C LEU A 154 -10.71 -4.02 19.59
N THR A 155 -9.45 -4.44 19.60
CA THR A 155 -8.87 -5.28 18.55
C THR A 155 -7.85 -6.26 19.15
N PRO A 156 -7.73 -7.47 18.60
CA PRO A 156 -6.66 -8.40 18.98
C PRO A 156 -5.28 -7.99 18.45
N HIS A 157 -5.22 -7.02 17.53
CA HIS A 157 -3.98 -6.56 16.90
C HIS A 157 -3.40 -5.36 17.64
N PRO A 158 -2.25 -5.49 18.33
CA PRO A 158 -1.70 -4.42 19.17
C PRO A 158 -1.26 -3.18 18.37
N TYR A 159 -1.02 -3.33 17.08
CA TYR A 159 -0.53 -2.26 16.19
C TYR A 159 -1.54 -1.89 15.10
N ARG A 160 -2.85 -2.13 15.34
CA ARG A 160 -3.89 -1.67 14.43
C ARG A 160 -4.05 -0.17 14.54
N PHE A 161 -4.07 0.51 13.40
CA PHE A 161 -4.22 1.96 13.33
C PHE A 161 -5.22 2.36 12.25
N ILE A 162 -5.76 3.56 12.36
CA ILE A 162 -6.62 4.20 11.39
C ILE A 162 -5.99 5.51 10.90
N ILE A 163 -6.20 5.81 9.62
CA ILE A 163 -5.93 7.12 9.02
C ILE A 163 -7.27 7.70 8.64
N ASP A 164 -7.61 8.87 9.20
CA ASP A 164 -8.87 9.55 8.96
C ASP A 164 -8.92 10.24 7.59
N GLU A 165 -10.11 10.74 7.23
CA GLU A 165 -10.37 11.47 5.99
C GLU A 165 -9.39 12.62 5.77
N ASN A 166 -9.15 13.46 6.77
CA ASN A 166 -8.32 14.65 6.64
C ASN A 166 -6.85 14.32 6.40
N ASN A 167 -6.33 13.31 7.09
CA ASN A 167 -4.95 12.86 6.92
C ASN A 167 -4.79 12.08 5.62
N MET A 168 -5.77 11.24 5.26
CA MET A 168 -5.74 10.52 3.98
C MET A 168 -5.81 11.48 2.78
N LYS A 169 -6.60 12.54 2.87
CA LYS A 169 -6.65 13.59 1.83
C LYS A 169 -5.26 14.18 1.56
N LYS A 170 -4.48 14.49 2.62
CA LYS A 170 -3.10 14.98 2.45
C LYS A 170 -2.21 13.98 1.71
N ILE A 171 -2.40 12.68 1.95
CA ILE A 171 -1.66 11.61 1.28
C ILE A 171 -2.07 11.54 -0.20
N THR A 172 -3.36 11.47 -0.48
CA THR A 172 -3.87 11.35 -1.86
C THR A 172 -3.61 12.59 -2.73
N GLU A 173 -3.47 13.78 -2.13
CA GLU A 173 -3.09 15.01 -2.83
C GLU A 173 -1.61 15.04 -3.25
N VAL A 174 -0.75 14.29 -2.59
CA VAL A 174 0.70 14.26 -2.87
C VAL A 174 1.06 13.18 -3.86
N TYR A 175 0.64 11.94 -3.60
CA TYR A 175 1.00 10.79 -4.42
C TYR A 175 0.05 10.65 -5.61
N SER A 176 0.59 10.72 -6.82
CA SER A 176 -0.17 10.63 -8.06
C SER A 176 0.20 9.38 -8.87
N TYR A 177 -0.77 8.82 -9.53
CA TYR A 177 -0.61 7.70 -10.45
C TYR A 177 -1.78 7.74 -11.45
N ASP A 178 -1.61 7.10 -12.59
CA ASP A 178 -2.72 6.88 -13.51
C ASP A 178 -3.52 5.65 -13.08
N ASP A 179 -4.84 5.71 -13.20
CA ASP A 179 -5.70 4.53 -13.06
C ASP A 179 -5.79 3.87 -14.45
N SER A 180 -5.20 2.69 -14.58
CA SER A 180 -5.35 1.96 -15.82
C SER A 180 -6.66 1.16 -15.76
N ASP A 181 -7.47 1.22 -16.82
CA ASP A 181 -8.66 0.36 -16.96
C ASP A 181 -8.29 -1.13 -17.14
N GLU A 182 -7.00 -1.48 -17.08
CA GLU A 182 -6.52 -2.84 -17.26
C GLU A 182 -6.70 -3.67 -15.98
N GLU A 183 -7.36 -4.81 -16.15
CA GLU A 183 -7.47 -5.85 -15.12
C GLU A 183 -6.76 -7.14 -15.60
N ILE A 184 -5.97 -7.78 -14.74
CA ILE A 184 -5.28 -9.04 -15.00
C ILE A 184 -5.84 -10.17 -14.13
#